data_3e183e6709423c6a27699d9c1891d175
#
_entry.id   3e183e6709423c6a27699d9c1891d175
#
_cell.length_a   1.000
_cell.length_b   1.000
_cell.length_c   1.000
_cell.angle_alpha   90.00
_cell.angle_beta   90.00
_cell.angle_gamma   90.00
#
_symmetry.space_group_name_H-M   'P 1'
#
loop_
_entity.id
_entity.type
_entity.pdbx_description
1 polymer ?
#
loop_
_entity_poly.entity_id
_entity_poly.type
_entity_poly.pdbx_seq_one_letter_code
_entity_poly.pdbx_strand_id
1 'polypeptide(L)'
;ALLVCEMAAHYKLEGRTLCAVMDGLYAEYGTYYTKADSFAFAGAGAMERMGAVMDHLRAEHLPEIAGTAVTGFTDYRDTSATGLPSADVLTWELADGCAVTARPSGTEPKLKLYFTVRAGSREECLQRYDALRAAMTGAAGL
;
A
#
# COMPACT_ATOMS: atom_id res chain seq x y z
N ALA A 1 -9.74 11.01 17.92
CA ALA A 1 -9.67 10.44 19.28
C ALA A 1 -11.07 10.20 19.85
N LEU A 2 -11.99 11.18 19.88
CA LEU A 2 -13.32 11.11 20.54
C LEU A 2 -14.17 9.92 20.04
N LEU A 3 -14.32 9.77 18.72
CA LEU A 3 -15.07 8.64 18.13
C LEU A 3 -14.53 7.27 18.54
N VAL A 4 -13.21 7.11 18.63
CA VAL A 4 -12.61 5.83 19.07
C VAL A 4 -12.94 5.57 20.56
N CYS A 5 -12.96 6.60 21.40
CA CYS A 5 -13.35 6.48 22.80
C CYS A 5 -14.85 6.11 22.93
N GLU A 6 -15.72 6.72 22.13
CA GLU A 6 -17.15 6.37 22.10
C GLU A 6 -17.37 4.93 21.64
N MET A 7 -16.70 4.51 20.55
CA MET A 7 -16.74 3.11 20.10
C MET A 7 -16.28 2.14 21.20
N ALA A 8 -15.17 2.46 21.87
CA ALA A 8 -14.65 1.63 22.95
C ALA A 8 -15.64 1.53 24.14
N ALA A 9 -16.27 2.65 24.51
CA ALA A 9 -17.27 2.69 25.56
C ALA A 9 -18.52 1.89 25.18
N HIS A 10 -19.01 2.06 23.96
CA HIS A 10 -20.16 1.31 23.42
C HIS A 10 -19.93 -0.21 23.49
N TYR A 11 -18.86 -0.70 22.86
CA TYR A 11 -18.57 -2.14 22.85
C TYR A 11 -18.22 -2.69 24.24
N LYS A 12 -17.66 -1.88 25.13
CA LYS A 12 -17.43 -2.28 26.51
C LYS A 12 -18.73 -2.54 27.26
N LEU A 13 -19.79 -1.77 27.01
CA LEU A 13 -21.13 -2.03 27.57
C LEU A 13 -21.71 -3.34 27.07
N GLU A 14 -21.34 -3.79 25.86
CA GLU A 14 -21.72 -5.09 25.30
C GLU A 14 -20.78 -6.22 25.75
N GLY A 15 -19.82 -5.97 26.63
CA GLY A 15 -18.84 -6.96 27.06
C GLY A 15 -17.78 -7.32 26.03
N ARG A 16 -17.60 -6.49 24.99
CA ARG A 16 -16.66 -6.70 23.87
C ARG A 16 -15.49 -5.73 23.92
N THR A 17 -14.32 -6.18 23.48
CA THR A 17 -13.16 -5.32 23.23
C THR A 17 -13.15 -4.86 21.77
N LEU A 18 -12.45 -3.77 21.46
CA LEU A 18 -12.25 -3.33 20.06
C LEU A 18 -11.50 -4.39 19.24
N CYS A 19 -10.59 -5.16 19.85
CA CYS A 19 -9.93 -6.29 19.18
C CYS A 19 -10.94 -7.37 18.77
N ALA A 20 -11.83 -7.78 19.67
CA ALA A 20 -12.86 -8.76 19.35
C ALA A 20 -13.85 -8.27 18.28
N VAL A 21 -14.11 -6.95 18.21
CA VAL A 21 -14.90 -6.35 17.13
C VAL A 21 -14.15 -6.45 15.80
N MET A 22 -12.84 -6.12 15.78
CA MET A 22 -12.01 -6.27 14.58
C MET A 22 -11.91 -7.72 14.11
N ASP A 23 -11.77 -8.68 15.02
CA ASP A 23 -11.75 -10.09 14.67
C ASP A 23 -13.07 -10.51 13.99
N GLY A 24 -14.20 -10.00 14.48
CA GLY A 24 -15.50 -10.21 13.85
C GLY A 24 -15.58 -9.61 12.43
N LEU A 25 -15.05 -8.40 12.22
CA LEU A 25 -14.99 -7.77 10.90
C LEU A 25 -14.08 -8.57 9.94
N TYR A 26 -12.94 -9.05 10.42
CA TYR A 26 -12.07 -9.90 9.62
C TYR A 26 -12.72 -11.25 9.27
N ALA A 27 -13.49 -11.82 10.16
CA ALA A 27 -14.24 -13.05 9.87
C ALA A 27 -15.32 -12.85 8.80
N GLU A 28 -15.95 -11.68 8.77
CA GLU A 28 -17.03 -11.34 7.82
C GLU A 28 -16.51 -10.87 6.46
N TYR A 29 -15.51 -9.99 6.45
CA TYR A 29 -15.04 -9.30 5.23
C TYR A 29 -13.68 -9.79 4.71
N GLY A 30 -13.02 -10.68 5.42
CA GLY A 30 -11.65 -11.11 5.17
C GLY A 30 -10.63 -10.27 5.95
N THR A 31 -9.43 -10.83 6.09
CA THR A 31 -8.34 -10.19 6.84
C THR A 31 -7.62 -9.19 5.95
N TYR A 32 -7.45 -7.97 6.44
CA TYR A 32 -6.66 -6.92 5.79
C TYR A 32 -5.39 -6.63 6.59
N TYR A 33 -4.29 -6.47 5.88
CA TYR A 33 -3.01 -6.06 6.44
C TYR A 33 -2.46 -4.89 5.60
N THR A 34 -2.22 -3.76 6.25
CA THR A 34 -1.67 -2.57 5.60
C THR A 34 -0.32 -2.23 6.21
N LYS A 35 0.69 -2.03 5.38
CA LYS A 35 2.03 -1.63 5.81
C LYS A 35 2.65 -0.65 4.83
N ALA A 36 3.43 0.29 5.36
CA ALA A 36 4.24 1.20 4.59
C ALA A 36 5.71 0.96 4.86
N ASP A 37 6.50 0.73 3.80
CA ASP A 37 7.95 0.69 3.85
C ASP A 37 8.53 1.99 3.31
N SER A 38 9.63 2.45 3.88
CA SER A 38 10.31 3.67 3.47
C SER A 38 11.74 3.36 3.07
N PHE A 39 12.12 3.80 1.87
CA PHE A 39 13.45 3.62 1.29
C PHE A 39 14.12 4.99 1.16
N ALA A 40 15.20 5.20 1.89
CA ALA A 40 15.94 6.45 1.88
C ALA A 40 17.08 6.38 0.87
N PHE A 41 17.23 7.45 0.08
CA PHE A 41 18.34 7.65 -0.84
C PHE A 41 19.37 8.56 -0.17
N ALA A 42 20.66 8.22 -0.24
CA ALA A 42 21.72 8.96 0.42
C ALA A 42 22.69 9.60 -0.57
N GLY A 43 23.37 10.67 -0.16
CA GLY A 43 24.43 11.34 -0.91
C GLY A 43 23.93 12.33 -1.98
N ALA A 44 24.85 12.89 -2.74
CA ALA A 44 24.55 13.82 -3.82
C ALA A 44 23.66 13.16 -4.88
N GLY A 45 22.66 13.92 -5.42
CA GLY A 45 21.72 13.42 -6.43
C GLY A 45 20.65 12.45 -5.88
N ALA A 46 20.45 12.37 -4.55
CA ALA A 46 19.48 11.45 -3.96
C ALA A 46 18.04 11.69 -4.42
N MET A 47 17.63 12.95 -4.56
CA MET A 47 16.29 13.31 -5.10
C MET A 47 16.13 12.90 -6.55
N GLU A 48 17.15 13.08 -7.37
CA GLU A 48 17.15 12.70 -8.79
C GLU A 48 17.05 11.17 -8.95
N ARG A 49 17.82 10.41 -8.15
CA ARG A 49 17.71 8.94 -8.16
C ARG A 49 16.34 8.45 -7.72
N MET A 50 15.75 9.05 -6.69
CA MET A 50 14.37 8.75 -6.28
C MET A 50 13.38 9.05 -7.40
N GLY A 51 13.53 10.19 -8.08
CA GLY A 51 12.71 10.55 -9.24
C GLY A 51 12.85 9.55 -10.38
N ALA A 52 14.08 9.13 -10.69
CA ALA A 52 14.36 8.13 -11.73
C ALA A 52 13.70 6.77 -11.43
N VAL A 53 13.66 6.35 -10.16
CA VAL A 53 12.93 5.13 -9.75
C VAL A 53 11.42 5.27 -10.02
N MET A 54 10.82 6.41 -9.69
CA MET A 54 9.40 6.66 -9.97
C MET A 54 9.11 6.68 -11.49
N ASP A 55 9.98 7.30 -12.27
CA ASP A 55 9.83 7.34 -13.73
C ASP A 55 10.00 5.95 -14.36
N HIS A 56 10.93 5.15 -13.84
CA HIS A 56 11.09 3.74 -14.24
C HIS A 56 9.83 2.91 -13.94
N LEU A 57 9.34 2.95 -12.70
CA LEU A 57 8.11 2.25 -12.30
C LEU A 57 6.88 2.68 -13.13
N ARG A 58 6.81 3.94 -13.53
CA ARG A 58 5.75 4.48 -14.38
C ARG A 58 5.82 3.93 -15.80
N ALA A 59 7.02 3.76 -16.34
CA ALA A 59 7.24 3.29 -17.70
C ALA A 59 7.11 1.76 -17.85
N GLU A 60 7.34 1.01 -16.79
CA GLU A 60 7.46 -0.46 -16.89
C GLU A 60 6.16 -1.22 -17.07
N HIS A 61 4.99 -0.61 -16.82
CA HIS A 61 3.68 -1.24 -16.98
C HIS A 61 3.66 -2.71 -16.54
N LEU A 62 3.98 -2.96 -15.27
CA LEU A 62 4.07 -4.30 -14.70
C LEU A 62 2.77 -5.10 -14.96
N PRO A 63 2.80 -6.20 -15.72
CA PRO A 63 1.60 -7.00 -16.00
C PRO A 63 1.19 -7.84 -14.80
N GLU A 64 2.15 -8.15 -13.93
CA GLU A 64 1.94 -8.92 -12.71
C GLU A 64 2.90 -8.46 -11.60
N ILE A 65 2.51 -8.68 -10.36
CA ILE A 65 3.35 -8.44 -9.18
C ILE A 65 3.25 -9.67 -8.27
N ALA A 66 4.40 -10.28 -7.98
CA ALA A 66 4.50 -11.51 -7.18
C ALA A 66 3.54 -12.63 -7.66
N GLY A 67 3.51 -12.86 -8.98
CA GLY A 67 2.72 -13.90 -9.63
C GLY A 67 1.21 -13.63 -9.69
N THR A 68 0.76 -12.40 -9.36
CA THR A 68 -0.64 -12.00 -9.46
C THR A 68 -0.81 -10.90 -10.50
N ALA A 69 -1.76 -11.08 -11.41
CA ALA A 69 -2.04 -10.13 -12.47
C ALA A 69 -2.43 -8.75 -11.93
N VAL A 70 -1.88 -7.70 -12.54
CA VAL A 70 -2.31 -6.32 -12.33
C VAL A 70 -3.60 -6.09 -13.10
N THR A 71 -4.67 -5.75 -12.41
CA THR A 71 -5.99 -5.48 -12.99
C THR A 71 -6.27 -3.99 -13.17
N GLY A 72 -5.53 -3.14 -12.48
CA GLY A 72 -5.61 -1.68 -12.59
C GLY A 72 -4.27 -1.04 -12.31
N PHE A 73 -3.93 -0.01 -13.11
CA PHE A 73 -2.79 0.87 -12.88
C PHE A 73 -3.25 2.31 -12.96
N THR A 74 -2.92 3.09 -11.95
CA THR A 74 -3.27 4.51 -11.89
C THR A 74 -2.02 5.35 -11.66
N ASP A 75 -1.74 6.26 -12.60
CA ASP A 75 -0.79 7.35 -12.42
C ASP A 75 -1.57 8.62 -12.03
N TYR A 76 -1.42 9.07 -10.80
CA TYR A 76 -2.12 10.27 -10.31
C TYR A 76 -1.55 11.58 -10.85
N ARG A 77 -0.49 11.56 -11.67
CA ARG A 77 -0.10 12.71 -12.48
C ARG A 77 -1.10 12.97 -13.61
N ASP A 78 -1.78 11.92 -14.09
CA ASP A 78 -2.84 12.04 -15.10
C ASP A 78 -4.16 12.46 -14.44
N THR A 79 -4.42 13.77 -14.44
CA THR A 79 -5.64 14.35 -13.91
C THR A 79 -6.88 14.05 -14.76
N SER A 80 -6.69 13.70 -16.05
CA SER A 80 -7.78 13.38 -16.96
C SER A 80 -8.39 12.00 -16.64
N ALA A 81 -7.57 11.05 -16.23
CA ALA A 81 -8.00 9.72 -15.82
C ALA A 81 -8.63 9.69 -14.42
N THR A 82 -8.12 10.51 -13.50
CA THR A 82 -8.53 10.44 -12.09
C THR A 82 -9.57 11.47 -11.68
N GLY A 83 -9.63 12.61 -12.36
CA GLY A 83 -10.44 13.77 -11.94
C GLY A 83 -9.96 14.43 -10.64
N LEU A 84 -8.80 14.02 -10.14
CA LEU A 84 -8.19 14.52 -8.90
C LEU A 84 -7.04 15.51 -9.19
N PRO A 85 -6.64 16.34 -8.21
CA PRO A 85 -5.44 17.15 -8.34
C PRO A 85 -4.20 16.28 -8.61
N SER A 86 -3.30 16.75 -9.49
CA SER A 86 -2.08 16.03 -9.87
C SER A 86 -1.20 15.72 -8.66
N ALA A 87 -0.77 14.48 -8.55
CA ALA A 87 0.13 14.00 -7.51
C ALA A 87 1.12 12.97 -8.07
N ASP A 88 2.35 12.98 -7.58
CA ASP A 88 3.34 11.96 -7.97
C ASP A 88 3.10 10.68 -7.15
N VAL A 89 2.10 9.93 -7.57
CA VAL A 89 1.67 8.68 -6.92
C VAL A 89 1.34 7.68 -8.01
N LEU A 90 1.77 6.43 -7.83
CA LEU A 90 1.43 5.30 -8.68
C LEU A 90 0.72 4.25 -7.83
N THR A 91 -0.35 3.66 -8.35
CA THR A 91 -1.06 2.57 -7.67
C THR A 91 -1.29 1.41 -8.65
N TRP A 92 -0.98 0.21 -8.20
CA TRP A 92 -1.27 -1.05 -8.86
C TRP A 92 -2.34 -1.80 -8.05
N GLU A 93 -3.42 -2.17 -8.70
CA GLU A 93 -4.47 -3.02 -8.16
C GLU A 93 -4.30 -4.44 -8.71
N LEU A 94 -4.40 -5.43 -7.85
CA LEU A 94 -4.15 -6.82 -8.18
C LEU A 94 -5.44 -7.65 -8.19
N ALA A 95 -5.44 -8.72 -8.97
CA ALA A 95 -6.60 -9.59 -9.15
C ALA A 95 -7.08 -10.28 -7.85
N ASP A 96 -6.21 -10.40 -6.84
CA ASP A 96 -6.51 -10.96 -5.52
C ASP A 96 -7.08 -9.93 -4.52
N GLY A 97 -7.29 -8.70 -4.98
CA GLY A 97 -7.78 -7.58 -4.15
C GLY A 97 -6.68 -6.92 -3.30
N CYS A 98 -5.41 -7.29 -3.51
CA CYS A 98 -4.27 -6.57 -2.96
C CYS A 98 -3.99 -5.31 -3.79
N ALA A 99 -3.26 -4.36 -3.21
CA ALA A 99 -2.79 -3.17 -3.92
C ALA A 99 -1.41 -2.74 -3.41
N VAL A 100 -0.64 -2.12 -4.31
CA VAL A 100 0.62 -1.46 -3.95
C VAL A 100 0.58 -0.02 -4.45
N THR A 101 1.00 0.91 -3.60
CA THR A 101 1.09 2.33 -3.96
C THR A 101 2.51 2.84 -3.71
N ALA A 102 3.11 3.45 -4.73
CA ALA A 102 4.41 4.11 -4.63
C ALA A 102 4.21 5.63 -4.54
N ARG A 103 4.86 6.24 -3.55
CA ARG A 103 4.80 7.69 -3.33
C ARG A 103 6.14 8.24 -2.86
N PRO A 104 6.78 9.12 -3.62
CA PRO A 104 7.98 9.82 -3.17
C PRO A 104 7.61 10.91 -2.16
N SER A 105 8.54 11.23 -1.26
CA SER A 105 8.42 12.41 -0.40
C SER A 105 8.78 13.67 -1.19
N GLY A 106 8.00 14.73 -0.99
CA GLY A 106 8.27 16.03 -1.63
C GLY A 106 9.42 16.81 -0.98
N THR A 107 9.84 16.46 0.22
CA THR A 107 10.82 17.24 1.01
C THR A 107 12.07 16.45 1.38
N GLU A 108 12.04 15.13 1.28
CA GLU A 108 13.15 14.25 1.65
C GLU A 108 13.37 13.22 0.53
N PRO A 109 14.61 12.77 0.31
CA PRO A 109 14.90 11.71 -0.67
C PRO A 109 14.47 10.34 -0.13
N LYS A 110 13.17 10.14 -0.01
CA LYS A 110 12.54 8.91 0.49
C LYS A 110 11.38 8.48 -0.42
N LEU A 111 11.42 7.25 -0.87
CA LEU A 111 10.30 6.59 -1.53
C LEU A 111 9.55 5.73 -0.51
N LYS A 112 8.24 5.86 -0.48
CA LYS A 112 7.36 5.02 0.33
C LYS A 112 6.57 4.07 -0.58
N LEU A 113 6.59 2.79 -0.23
CA LEU A 113 5.72 1.77 -0.80
C LEU A 113 4.66 1.39 0.24
N TYR A 114 3.40 1.60 -0.09
CA TYR A 114 2.26 1.19 0.74
C TYR A 114 1.70 -0.10 0.17
N PHE A 115 1.54 -1.09 1.02
CA PHE A 115 0.97 -2.38 0.68
C PHE A 115 -0.36 -2.53 1.39
N THR A 116 -1.43 -2.78 0.62
CA THR A 116 -2.71 -3.22 1.13
C THR A 116 -2.89 -4.67 0.71
N VAL A 117 -2.92 -5.55 1.69
CA VAL A 117 -2.99 -7.00 1.46
C VAL A 117 -4.29 -7.54 2.02
N ARG A 118 -4.93 -8.41 1.28
CA ARG A 118 -6.15 -9.13 1.67
C ARG A 118 -5.92 -10.63 1.55
N ALA A 119 -6.23 -11.40 2.61
CA ALA A 119 -6.15 -12.87 2.60
C ALA A 119 -7.14 -13.47 3.61
N GLY A 120 -7.17 -14.80 3.69
CA GLY A 120 -8.04 -15.52 4.63
C GLY A 120 -7.58 -15.44 6.08
N SER A 121 -6.29 -15.22 6.31
CA SER A 121 -5.71 -15.14 7.65
C SER A 121 -4.61 -14.08 7.73
N ARG A 122 -4.25 -13.69 8.96
CA ARG A 122 -3.14 -12.77 9.21
C ARG A 122 -1.79 -13.34 8.74
N GLU A 123 -1.60 -14.63 8.90
CA GLU A 123 -0.36 -15.32 8.48
C GLU A 123 -0.22 -15.27 6.95
N GLU A 124 -1.28 -15.60 6.24
CA GLU A 124 -1.33 -15.48 4.78
C GLU A 124 -1.10 -14.03 4.31
N CYS A 125 -1.67 -13.04 5.01
CA CYS A 125 -1.42 -11.63 4.72
C CYS A 125 0.06 -11.29 4.86
N LEU A 126 0.76 -11.77 5.88
CA LEU A 126 2.18 -11.51 6.08
C LEU A 126 3.04 -12.17 4.99
N GLN A 127 2.77 -13.43 4.65
CA GLN A 127 3.45 -14.12 3.55
C GLN A 127 3.23 -13.38 2.21
N ARG A 128 2.00 -12.97 1.96
CA ARG A 128 1.66 -12.21 0.74
C ARG A 128 2.34 -10.84 0.71
N TYR A 129 2.37 -10.13 1.85
CA TYR A 129 3.09 -8.87 1.97
C TYR A 129 4.59 -9.04 1.65
N ASP A 130 5.25 -10.07 2.19
CA ASP A 130 6.67 -10.31 1.95
C ASP A 130 6.95 -10.59 0.46
N ALA A 131 6.08 -11.34 -0.21
CA ALA A 131 6.17 -11.59 -1.65
C ALA A 131 5.98 -10.30 -2.48
N LEU A 132 4.96 -9.50 -2.17
CA LEU A 132 4.71 -8.23 -2.85
C LEU A 132 5.85 -7.23 -2.62
N ARG A 133 6.36 -7.17 -1.40
CA ARG A 133 7.49 -6.33 -1.04
C ARG A 133 8.74 -6.70 -1.85
N ALA A 134 9.09 -7.99 -1.89
CA ALA A 134 10.25 -8.46 -2.65
C ALA A 134 10.12 -8.14 -4.16
N ALA A 135 8.95 -8.38 -4.75
CA ALA A 135 8.70 -8.10 -6.16
C ALA A 135 8.81 -6.60 -6.47
N MET A 136 8.16 -5.74 -5.66
CA MET A 136 8.18 -4.29 -5.89
C MET A 136 9.54 -3.65 -5.62
N THR A 137 10.30 -4.13 -4.61
CA THR A 137 11.67 -3.64 -4.38
C THR A 137 12.59 -4.06 -5.53
N GLY A 138 12.42 -5.28 -6.06
CA GLY A 138 13.14 -5.73 -7.25
C GLY A 138 12.83 -4.89 -8.49
N ALA A 139 11.56 -4.65 -8.79
CA ALA A 139 11.14 -3.78 -9.89
C ALA A 139 11.62 -2.34 -9.74
N ALA A 140 11.66 -1.82 -8.53
CA ALA A 140 12.15 -0.48 -8.24
C ALA A 140 13.69 -0.38 -8.18
N GLY A 141 14.42 -1.48 -8.19
CA GLY A 141 15.87 -1.50 -8.02
C GLY A 141 16.34 -1.05 -6.63
N LEU A 142 15.55 -1.37 -5.58
CA LEU A 142 15.76 -0.96 -4.17
C LEU A 142 16.39 -2.08 -3.32
#